data_8df05975ade5d4c36750a45f62868fa2
#
_entry.id   8df05975ade5d4c36750a45f62868fa2
#
_cell.length_a   1.000
_cell.length_b   1.000
_cell.length_c   1.000
_cell.angle_alpha   90.00
_cell.angle_beta   90.00
_cell.angle_gamma   90.00
#
_symmetry.space_group_name_H-M   'P 1'
#
loop_
_entity.id
_entity.type
_entity.pdbx_description
1 polymer ?
#
loop_
_entity_poly.entity_id
_entity_poly.type
_entity_poly.pdbx_seq_one_letter_code
_entity_poly.pdbx_strand_id
1 'polypeptide(L)'
;MHEIDWRAFEITSSFINNGIHLTKSDRKTKKKISLDLSNNPDLAQTIVVTCLGLGIDCDLYGLKTLKIKETDRLKALRSEIQKFEVDKIEITDNSLHLENKSKLKSNISIDTYDDHRMALAFSPLSVLVELIINDSNVISKSFPEYWTILKNLNFRIQFIN
;
A
#
# COMPACT_ATOMS: atom_id res chain seq x y z
N MET A 1 21.12 4.93 -7.25
CA MET A 1 19.77 4.44 -7.00
C MET A 1 19.56 4.46 -5.49
N HIS A 2 18.77 5.38 -4.95
CA HIS A 2 18.48 5.34 -3.52
C HIS A 2 17.55 4.15 -3.28
N GLU A 3 18.09 3.08 -2.70
CA GLU A 3 17.32 1.93 -2.25
C GLU A 3 16.40 2.35 -1.10
N ILE A 4 15.13 1.93 -1.16
CA ILE A 4 14.22 2.12 -0.03
C ILE A 4 14.74 1.27 1.12
N ASP A 5 14.95 1.89 2.27
CA ASP A 5 15.35 1.17 3.48
C ASP A 5 14.15 0.43 4.09
N TRP A 6 13.91 -0.80 3.61
CA TRP A 6 12.83 -1.66 4.09
C TRP A 6 12.90 -2.00 5.59
N ARG A 7 14.05 -1.74 6.23
CA ARG A 7 14.20 -1.88 7.69
C ARG A 7 13.28 -0.91 8.45
N ALA A 8 12.83 0.17 7.80
CA ALA A 8 11.82 1.05 8.36
C ALA A 8 10.47 0.34 8.59
N PHE A 9 10.22 -0.75 7.86
CA PHE A 9 9.03 -1.61 7.94
C PHE A 9 9.27 -2.94 8.65
N GLU A 10 10.29 -3.01 9.50
CA GLU A 10 10.66 -4.23 10.25
C GLU A 10 11.08 -5.41 9.34
N ILE A 11 11.51 -5.15 8.13
CA ILE A 11 11.97 -6.19 7.21
C ILE A 11 13.45 -6.03 6.94
N THR A 12 14.21 -7.11 7.08
CA THR A 12 15.57 -7.22 6.59
C THR A 12 15.63 -8.20 5.43
N SER A 13 16.42 -7.89 4.42
CA SER A 13 16.64 -8.74 3.27
C SER A 13 18.13 -9.03 3.09
N SER A 14 18.45 -10.25 2.72
CA SER A 14 19.81 -10.66 2.33
C SER A 14 19.76 -11.56 1.10
N PHE A 15 20.69 -11.38 0.19
CA PHE A 15 20.84 -12.27 -0.96
C PHE A 15 21.60 -13.53 -0.54
N ILE A 16 21.03 -14.69 -0.84
CA ILE A 16 21.62 -16.01 -0.58
C ILE A 16 21.52 -16.86 -1.84
N ASN A 17 22.65 -17.32 -2.35
CA ASN A 17 22.69 -18.11 -3.60
C ASN A 17 21.86 -17.43 -4.72
N ASN A 18 20.80 -18.10 -5.20
CA ASN A 18 19.89 -17.62 -6.24
C ASN A 18 18.59 -17.07 -5.67
N GLY A 19 18.53 -16.69 -4.40
CA GLY A 19 17.33 -16.25 -3.73
C GLY A 19 17.51 -15.04 -2.83
N ILE A 20 16.42 -14.62 -2.25
CA ILE A 20 16.37 -13.54 -1.25
C ILE A 20 15.84 -14.13 0.04
N HIS A 21 16.58 -13.94 1.12
CA HIS A 21 16.12 -14.25 2.47
C HIS A 21 15.51 -13.00 3.10
N LEU A 22 14.23 -13.07 3.43
CA LEU A 22 13.48 -12.01 4.10
C LEU A 22 13.23 -12.43 5.54
N THR A 23 13.55 -11.56 6.49
CA THR A 23 13.29 -11.81 7.92
C THR A 23 12.59 -10.61 8.54
N LYS A 24 11.68 -10.88 9.48
CA LYS A 24 11.13 -9.85 10.34
C LYS A 24 12.20 -9.40 11.34
N SER A 25 12.37 -8.10 11.48
CA SER A 25 13.30 -7.51 12.43
C SER A 25 12.62 -7.33 13.79
N ASP A 26 13.34 -7.54 14.90
CA ASP A 26 12.87 -7.23 16.25
C ASP A 26 12.98 -5.73 16.61
N ARG A 27 13.34 -4.88 15.64
CA ARG A 27 13.40 -3.44 15.83
C ARG A 27 11.99 -2.87 15.97
N LYS A 28 11.81 -1.96 16.93
CA LYS A 28 10.55 -1.20 17.04
C LYS A 28 10.34 -0.37 15.76
N THR A 29 9.17 -0.47 15.17
CA THR A 29 8.73 0.35 14.06
C THR A 29 8.93 1.83 14.36
N LYS A 30 9.44 2.58 13.40
CA LYS A 30 9.48 4.05 13.51
C LYS A 30 8.05 4.56 13.59
N LYS A 31 7.77 5.53 14.46
CA LYS A 31 6.45 6.18 14.51
C LYS A 31 6.13 6.97 13.25
N LYS A 32 7.16 7.48 12.58
CA LYS A 32 7.04 8.26 11.33
C LYS A 32 8.21 7.96 10.41
N ILE A 33 7.91 7.90 9.11
CA ILE A 33 8.91 7.81 8.03
C ILE A 33 8.77 9.00 7.08
N SER A 34 9.87 9.38 6.43
CA SER A 34 9.90 10.39 5.38
C SER A 34 10.74 9.87 4.23
N LEU A 35 10.18 9.82 3.01
CA LEU A 35 10.81 9.24 1.83
C LEU A 35 10.66 10.15 0.61
N ASP A 36 11.74 10.32 -0.13
CA ASP A 36 11.71 10.89 -1.47
C ASP A 36 11.63 9.76 -2.49
N LEU A 37 10.51 9.71 -3.21
CA LEU A 37 10.19 8.71 -4.22
C LEU A 37 10.35 9.24 -5.66
N SER A 38 11.06 10.34 -5.86
CA SER A 38 11.26 10.97 -7.19
C SER A 38 11.75 9.96 -8.25
N ASN A 39 12.57 8.99 -7.86
CA ASN A 39 13.08 7.95 -8.74
C ASN A 39 12.17 6.72 -8.85
N ASN A 40 11.24 6.53 -7.92
CA ASN A 40 10.35 5.36 -7.86
C ASN A 40 8.94 5.76 -7.38
N PRO A 41 8.26 6.72 -8.03
CA PRO A 41 6.97 7.23 -7.55
C PRO A 41 5.88 6.14 -7.52
N ASP A 42 5.96 5.15 -8.37
CA ASP A 42 5.02 4.02 -8.45
C ASP A 42 5.02 3.13 -7.20
N LEU A 43 5.95 3.31 -6.27
CA LEU A 43 5.94 2.63 -4.96
C LEU A 43 5.10 3.35 -3.90
N ALA A 44 4.67 4.58 -4.16
CA ALA A 44 3.93 5.39 -3.18
C ALA A 44 2.66 4.68 -2.68
N GLN A 45 1.88 4.04 -3.56
CA GLN A 45 0.66 3.33 -3.19
C GLN A 45 0.97 2.20 -2.20
N THR A 46 1.95 1.35 -2.51
CA THR A 46 2.37 0.26 -1.63
C THR A 46 2.87 0.80 -0.29
N ILE A 47 3.72 1.83 -0.30
CA ILE A 47 4.33 2.37 0.91
C ILE A 47 3.30 3.00 1.83
N VAL A 48 2.43 3.89 1.30
CA VAL A 48 1.45 4.57 2.16
C VAL A 48 0.43 3.59 2.74
N VAL A 49 -0.01 2.58 1.98
CA VAL A 49 -0.94 1.57 2.49
C VAL A 49 -0.25 0.63 3.48
N THR A 50 1.04 0.33 3.30
CA THR A 50 1.82 -0.38 4.32
C THR A 50 1.92 0.44 5.62
N CYS A 51 2.20 1.75 5.51
CA CYS A 51 2.19 2.66 6.66
C CYS A 51 0.83 2.67 7.37
N LEU A 52 -0.25 2.75 6.60
CA LEU A 52 -1.62 2.67 7.13
C LEU A 52 -1.83 1.38 7.93
N GLY A 53 -1.45 0.22 7.38
CA GLY A 53 -1.59 -1.08 8.04
C GLY A 53 -0.75 -1.24 9.30
N LEU A 54 0.45 -0.65 9.32
CA LEU A 54 1.37 -0.73 10.46
C LEU A 54 1.16 0.38 11.50
N GLY A 55 0.25 1.33 11.27
CA GLY A 55 0.05 2.47 12.16
C GLY A 55 1.25 3.42 12.18
N ILE A 56 1.95 3.57 11.05
CA ILE A 56 3.12 4.43 10.89
C ILE A 56 2.69 5.70 10.17
N ASP A 57 3.03 6.87 10.71
CA ASP A 57 2.88 8.13 9.98
C ASP A 57 3.89 8.20 8.84
N CYS A 58 3.52 8.85 7.72
CA CYS A 58 4.48 9.02 6.64
C CYS A 58 4.33 10.33 5.88
N ASP A 59 5.50 10.85 5.44
CA ASP A 59 5.62 11.92 4.47
C ASP A 59 6.31 11.39 3.21
N LEU A 60 5.60 11.38 2.10
CA LEU A 60 6.12 10.92 0.80
C LEU A 60 6.23 12.09 -0.15
N TYR A 61 7.38 12.23 -0.81
CA TYR A 61 7.71 13.30 -1.74
C TYR A 61 8.08 12.73 -3.12
N GLY A 62 8.20 13.60 -4.12
CA GLY A 62 8.60 13.19 -5.47
C GLY A 62 7.48 12.51 -6.27
N LEU A 63 6.21 12.84 -5.99
CA LEU A 63 5.03 12.12 -6.49
C LEU A 63 4.35 12.78 -7.69
N LYS A 64 4.94 13.82 -8.29
CA LYS A 64 4.33 14.64 -9.35
C LYS A 64 3.76 13.81 -10.52
N THR A 65 4.46 12.74 -10.91
CA THR A 65 4.04 11.90 -12.05
C THR A 65 2.82 11.03 -11.76
N LEU A 66 2.43 10.86 -10.50
CA LEU A 66 1.27 10.03 -10.12
C LEU A 66 -0.08 10.63 -10.51
N LYS A 67 -0.11 11.94 -10.82
CA LYS A 67 -1.33 12.63 -11.25
C LYS A 67 -1.76 12.29 -12.68
N ILE A 68 -0.83 11.80 -13.50
CA ILE A 68 -1.02 11.54 -14.93
C ILE A 68 -0.80 10.06 -15.29
N LYS A 69 -1.15 9.16 -14.39
CA LYS A 69 -1.11 7.70 -14.59
C LYS A 69 -2.47 7.20 -15.07
N GLU A 70 -2.82 5.94 -14.81
CA GLU A 70 -4.12 5.34 -15.12
C GLU A 70 -5.28 6.15 -14.50
N THR A 71 -5.03 6.72 -13.35
CA THR A 71 -5.89 7.68 -12.64
C THR A 71 -5.01 8.75 -11.97
N ASP A 72 -5.61 9.81 -11.40
CA ASP A 72 -4.92 10.66 -10.43
C ASP A 72 -4.73 9.85 -9.13
N ARG A 73 -3.62 9.11 -9.06
CA ARG A 73 -3.31 8.19 -7.96
C ARG A 73 -3.26 8.86 -6.60
N LEU A 74 -2.86 10.15 -6.54
CA LEU A 74 -2.82 10.87 -5.27
C LEU A 74 -4.23 11.13 -4.74
N LYS A 75 -5.15 11.53 -5.61
CA LYS A 75 -6.56 11.72 -5.23
C LYS A 75 -7.21 10.38 -4.87
N ALA A 76 -6.98 9.34 -5.66
CA ALA A 76 -7.48 7.98 -5.37
C ALA A 76 -7.00 7.51 -3.99
N LEU A 77 -5.69 7.58 -3.71
CA LEU A 77 -5.14 7.21 -2.40
C LEU A 77 -5.76 8.00 -1.26
N ARG A 78 -5.88 9.31 -1.40
CA ARG A 78 -6.51 10.15 -0.39
C ARG A 78 -7.95 9.71 -0.12
N SER A 79 -8.74 9.51 -1.18
CA SER A 79 -10.16 9.13 -1.05
C SER A 79 -10.31 7.79 -0.35
N GLU A 80 -9.50 6.80 -0.71
CA GLU A 80 -9.59 5.45 -0.14
C GLU A 80 -9.05 5.39 1.30
N ILE A 81 -7.94 6.07 1.58
CA ILE A 81 -7.36 6.10 2.93
C ILE A 81 -8.26 6.84 3.92
N GLN A 82 -8.96 7.90 3.50
CA GLN A 82 -9.93 8.61 4.35
C GLN A 82 -11.05 7.71 4.87
N LYS A 83 -11.44 6.66 4.13
CA LYS A 83 -12.46 5.70 4.56
C LYS A 83 -12.07 4.95 5.85
N PHE A 84 -10.78 4.83 6.15
CA PHE A 84 -10.26 4.21 7.38
C PHE A 84 -10.29 5.14 8.60
N GLU A 85 -10.78 6.37 8.44
CA GLU A 85 -10.90 7.36 9.52
C GLU A 85 -9.56 7.71 10.17
N VAL A 86 -8.51 7.83 9.37
CA VAL A 86 -7.18 8.29 9.81
C VAL A 86 -7.24 9.69 10.42
N ASP A 87 -6.26 10.07 11.25
CA ASP A 87 -6.22 11.39 11.86
C ASP A 87 -6.06 12.48 10.80
N LYS A 88 -5.20 12.23 9.81
CA LYS A 88 -4.98 13.17 8.73
C LYS A 88 -4.46 12.48 7.47
N ILE A 89 -4.96 12.90 6.32
CA ILE A 89 -4.34 12.62 5.01
C ILE A 89 -4.40 13.86 4.13
N GLU A 90 -3.26 14.37 3.74
CA GLU A 90 -3.09 15.53 2.87
C GLU A 90 -2.28 15.16 1.64
N ILE A 91 -2.63 15.77 0.52
CA ILE A 91 -1.90 15.66 -0.74
C ILE A 91 -1.61 17.04 -1.29
N THR A 92 -0.46 17.17 -1.95
CA THR A 92 -0.11 18.28 -2.82
C THR A 92 0.08 17.78 -4.25
N ASP A 93 0.57 18.61 -5.12
CA ASP A 93 0.95 18.19 -6.49
C ASP A 93 2.12 17.22 -6.52
N ASN A 94 2.91 17.13 -5.45
CA ASN A 94 4.16 16.38 -5.40
C ASN A 94 4.37 15.59 -4.11
N SER A 95 3.43 15.58 -3.19
CA SER A 95 3.57 14.90 -1.90
C SER A 95 2.28 14.32 -1.37
N LEU A 96 2.44 13.37 -0.41
CA LEU A 96 1.35 12.81 0.39
C LEU A 96 1.83 12.73 1.85
N HIS A 97 0.96 13.14 2.77
CA HIS A 97 1.22 13.15 4.21
C HIS A 97 0.10 12.39 4.93
N LEU A 98 0.46 11.38 5.71
CA LEU A 98 -0.45 10.52 6.45
C LEU A 98 -0.13 10.59 7.94
N GLU A 99 -1.14 10.87 8.77
CA GLU A 99 -1.12 10.68 10.22
C GLU A 99 -2.16 9.62 10.57
N ASN A 100 -1.70 8.53 11.19
CA ASN A 100 -2.50 7.34 11.45
C ASN A 100 -3.21 7.40 12.79
N LYS A 101 -4.38 6.74 12.86
CA LYS A 101 -5.01 6.33 14.12
C LYS A 101 -4.44 5.00 14.61
N SER A 102 -4.66 4.74 15.88
CA SER A 102 -4.23 3.49 16.53
C SER A 102 -5.00 2.24 16.06
N LYS A 103 -6.13 2.39 15.35
CA LYS A 103 -6.97 1.26 14.93
C LYS A 103 -7.60 1.51 13.56
N LEU A 104 -7.45 0.54 12.67
CA LEU A 104 -8.08 0.54 11.35
C LEU A 104 -9.58 0.22 11.47
N LYS A 105 -10.38 0.90 10.67
CA LYS A 105 -11.79 0.57 10.45
C LYS A 105 -11.89 -0.66 9.55
N SER A 106 -12.81 -1.57 9.87
CA SER A 106 -13.11 -2.79 9.09
C SER A 106 -14.29 -2.58 8.13
N ASN A 107 -14.50 -3.52 7.22
CA ASN A 107 -15.59 -3.52 6.23
C ASN A 107 -15.56 -2.29 5.31
N ILE A 108 -14.36 -1.89 4.90
CA ILE A 108 -14.15 -0.79 3.96
C ILE A 108 -14.23 -1.30 2.53
N SER A 109 -15.02 -0.61 1.71
CA SER A 109 -15.07 -0.82 0.27
C SER A 109 -14.06 0.09 -0.43
N ILE A 110 -13.12 -0.51 -1.14
CA ILE A 110 -12.02 0.14 -1.87
C ILE A 110 -12.37 0.19 -3.34
N ASP A 111 -12.40 1.38 -3.90
CA ASP A 111 -12.52 1.61 -5.32
C ASP A 111 -11.14 1.56 -5.98
N THR A 112 -11.03 0.88 -7.12
CA THR A 112 -9.74 0.64 -7.78
C THR A 112 -9.41 1.68 -8.84
N TYR A 113 -10.39 2.46 -9.30
CA TYR A 113 -10.20 3.51 -10.31
C TYR A 113 -9.56 2.99 -11.62
N ASP A 114 -9.90 1.76 -12.03
CA ASP A 114 -9.27 1.04 -13.16
C ASP A 114 -7.73 0.91 -13.05
N ASP A 115 -7.20 1.03 -11.83
CA ASP A 115 -5.78 0.94 -11.53
C ASP A 115 -5.47 -0.31 -10.70
N HIS A 116 -4.77 -1.28 -11.31
CA HIS A 116 -4.37 -2.53 -10.66
C HIS A 116 -3.51 -2.30 -9.40
N ARG A 117 -2.75 -1.20 -9.34
CA ARG A 117 -1.92 -0.88 -8.17
C ARG A 117 -2.75 -0.51 -6.95
N MET A 118 -3.95 0.07 -7.13
CA MET A 118 -4.87 0.29 -6.02
C MET A 118 -5.30 -1.03 -5.41
N ALA A 119 -5.78 -1.97 -6.21
CA ALA A 119 -6.17 -3.29 -5.72
C ALA A 119 -5.00 -4.04 -5.07
N LEU A 120 -3.81 -4.04 -5.71
CA LEU A 120 -2.60 -4.70 -5.17
C LEU A 120 -2.11 -4.08 -3.85
N ALA A 121 -2.21 -2.75 -3.69
CA ALA A 121 -1.75 -2.08 -2.48
C ALA A 121 -2.69 -2.31 -1.29
N PHE A 122 -4.03 -2.25 -1.52
CA PHE A 122 -5.00 -2.33 -0.42
C PHE A 122 -5.35 -3.77 -0.02
N SER A 123 -5.37 -4.73 -0.94
CA SER A 123 -5.77 -6.10 -0.63
C SER A 123 -4.96 -6.76 0.50
N PRO A 124 -3.64 -6.54 0.68
CA PRO A 124 -2.88 -7.10 1.81
C PRO A 124 -3.36 -6.61 3.19
N LEU A 125 -4.06 -5.46 3.28
CA LEU A 125 -4.64 -5.02 4.56
C LEU A 125 -5.69 -6.02 5.10
N SER A 126 -6.17 -6.93 4.27
CA SER A 126 -7.11 -7.98 4.69
C SER A 126 -6.53 -8.97 5.71
N VAL A 127 -5.22 -8.96 5.96
CA VAL A 127 -4.61 -9.67 7.11
C VAL A 127 -4.94 -8.99 8.45
N LEU A 128 -5.40 -7.75 8.43
CA LEU A 128 -5.70 -6.94 9.62
C LEU A 128 -7.20 -6.68 9.79
N VAL A 129 -7.90 -6.41 8.67
CA VAL A 129 -9.32 -6.00 8.65
C VAL A 129 -10.02 -6.56 7.42
N GLU A 130 -11.34 -6.76 7.51
CA GLU A 130 -12.14 -7.13 6.34
C GLU A 130 -12.27 -5.98 5.36
N LEU A 131 -12.13 -6.29 4.06
CA LEU A 131 -12.19 -5.33 2.95
C LEU A 131 -13.03 -5.87 1.80
N ILE A 132 -13.64 -4.95 1.06
CA ILE A 132 -14.22 -5.21 -0.25
C ILE A 132 -13.33 -4.49 -1.27
N ILE A 133 -12.90 -5.18 -2.31
CA ILE A 133 -12.15 -4.59 -3.44
C ILE A 133 -13.09 -4.56 -4.64
N ASN A 134 -13.53 -3.37 -5.01
CA ASN A 134 -14.36 -3.17 -6.19
C ASN A 134 -13.53 -3.36 -7.46
N ASP A 135 -14.19 -3.79 -8.55
CA ASP A 135 -13.55 -4.02 -9.84
C ASP A 135 -12.25 -4.84 -9.75
N SER A 136 -12.30 -5.91 -8.95
CA SER A 136 -11.13 -6.75 -8.63
C SER A 136 -10.40 -7.33 -9.85
N ASN A 137 -11.06 -7.35 -11.02
CA ASN A 137 -10.49 -7.82 -12.29
C ASN A 137 -9.41 -6.91 -12.88
N VAL A 138 -9.28 -5.66 -12.44
CA VAL A 138 -8.22 -4.74 -12.91
C VAL A 138 -6.82 -5.33 -12.73
N ILE A 139 -6.65 -6.24 -11.76
CA ILE A 139 -5.37 -6.91 -11.48
C ILE A 139 -4.95 -7.83 -12.64
N SER A 140 -5.90 -8.40 -13.38
CA SER A 140 -5.61 -9.38 -14.45
C SER A 140 -4.68 -8.85 -15.54
N LYS A 141 -4.61 -7.53 -15.73
CA LYS A 141 -3.71 -6.85 -16.68
C LYS A 141 -2.21 -7.04 -16.35
N SER A 142 -1.88 -7.22 -15.08
CA SER A 142 -0.48 -7.28 -14.61
C SER A 142 -0.15 -8.50 -13.76
N PHE A 143 -1.13 -9.08 -13.08
CA PHE A 143 -0.96 -10.24 -12.22
C PHE A 143 -2.21 -11.15 -12.23
N PRO A 144 -2.46 -11.92 -13.30
CA PRO A 144 -3.68 -12.71 -13.49
C PRO A 144 -3.95 -13.71 -12.36
N GLU A 145 -2.90 -14.29 -11.78
CA GLU A 145 -2.99 -15.34 -10.75
C GLU A 145 -3.11 -14.80 -9.32
N TYR A 146 -3.11 -13.48 -9.13
CA TYR A 146 -3.01 -12.84 -7.82
C TYR A 146 -4.02 -13.37 -6.80
N TRP A 147 -5.32 -13.40 -7.16
CA TRP A 147 -6.36 -13.87 -6.25
C TRP A 147 -6.24 -15.37 -5.92
N THR A 148 -5.79 -16.17 -6.89
CA THR A 148 -5.52 -17.60 -6.68
C THR A 148 -4.36 -17.80 -5.72
N ILE A 149 -3.29 -17.01 -5.85
CA ILE A 149 -2.14 -17.05 -4.95
C ILE A 149 -2.56 -16.66 -3.53
N LEU A 150 -3.35 -15.60 -3.35
CA LEU A 150 -3.86 -15.22 -2.03
C LEU A 150 -4.72 -16.33 -1.40
N LYS A 151 -5.58 -16.99 -2.18
CA LYS A 151 -6.35 -18.17 -1.70
C LYS A 151 -5.42 -19.30 -1.23
N ASN A 152 -4.36 -19.58 -1.97
CA ASN A 152 -3.36 -20.59 -1.61
C ASN A 152 -2.57 -20.22 -0.33
N LEU A 153 -2.49 -18.92 -0.02
CA LEU A 153 -1.94 -18.37 1.22
C LEU A 153 -2.98 -18.30 2.36
N ASN A 154 -4.15 -18.99 2.20
CA ASN A 154 -5.25 -19.05 3.16
C ASN A 154 -6.01 -17.74 3.39
N PHE A 155 -5.95 -16.79 2.47
CA PHE A 155 -6.88 -15.66 2.48
C PHE A 155 -8.29 -16.15 2.14
N ARG A 156 -9.29 -15.72 2.92
CA ARG A 156 -10.70 -15.98 2.61
C ARG A 156 -11.20 -14.96 1.60
N ILE A 157 -11.42 -15.38 0.36
CA ILE A 157 -11.84 -14.51 -0.75
C ILE A 157 -13.20 -14.98 -1.25
N GLN A 158 -14.17 -14.07 -1.27
CA GLN A 158 -15.49 -14.26 -1.88
C GLN A 158 -15.65 -13.24 -3.01
N PHE A 159 -16.07 -13.71 -4.19
CA PHE A 159 -16.49 -12.80 -5.27
C PHE A 159 -17.97 -12.47 -5.06
N ILE A 160 -18.27 -11.19 -5.00
CA ILE A 160 -19.62 -10.65 -4.83
C ILE A 160 -20.07 -10.20 -6.23
N ASN A 161 -21.19 -10.74 -6.71
CA ASN A 161 -21.80 -10.37 -8.01
C ASN A 161 -22.67 -9.13 -7.84
#